data_68c62444f8821e36b741e7294dc3fc08
#
_entry.id   68c62444f8821e36b741e7294dc3fc08
#
_cell.length_a   1.000
_cell.length_b   1.000
_cell.length_c   1.000
_cell.angle_alpha   90.00
_cell.angle_beta   90.00
_cell.angle_gamma   90.00
#
_symmetry.space_group_name_H-M   'P 1'
#
loop_
_entity.id
_entity.type
_entity.pdbx_description
1 polymer ?
#
loop_
_entity_poly.entity_id
_entity_poly.type
_entity_poly.pdbx_seq_one_letter_code
_entity_poly.pdbx_strand_id
1 'polypeptide(L)'
;MNRAFLFLLFLLLAGKMCAQQVAGTLTLKEAEQRFLERNLSLIAERYNIDMAQAQVLQAKLFENPVISLEQNVYNRLNGKYFDFGKEGEAVVEIEQVIHLAGQRNKQVRLEKINKEIAEYQFEEVMRTLRQELNEKFVEVYFLS
;
A
#
# COMPACT_ATOMS: atom_id res chain seq x y z
N MET A 1 18.12 -31.67 56.29
CA MET A 1 17.15 -31.15 55.27
C MET A 1 17.96 -30.36 54.27
N ASN A 2 18.21 -30.89 53.06
CA ASN A 2 19.22 -30.36 52.12
C ASN A 2 18.75 -29.04 51.51
N ARG A 3 19.63 -28.00 51.62
CA ARG A 3 19.44 -26.66 51.03
C ARG A 3 19.09 -26.74 49.53
N ALA A 4 19.60 -27.76 48.84
CA ALA A 4 19.30 -28.02 47.43
C ALA A 4 17.83 -28.44 47.19
N PHE A 5 17.20 -29.17 48.12
CA PHE A 5 15.80 -29.58 48.02
C PHE A 5 14.84 -28.37 48.17
N LEU A 6 15.18 -27.43 49.03
CA LEU A 6 14.44 -26.18 49.23
C LEU A 6 14.51 -25.28 47.99
N PHE A 7 15.69 -25.20 47.34
CA PHE A 7 15.87 -24.47 46.09
C PHE A 7 15.06 -25.08 44.93
N LEU A 8 15.04 -26.40 44.82
CA LEU A 8 14.26 -27.11 43.80
C LEU A 8 12.75 -26.92 43.99
N LEU A 9 12.28 -26.95 45.26
CA LEU A 9 10.88 -26.69 45.59
C LEU A 9 10.46 -25.25 45.28
N PHE A 10 11.35 -24.28 45.51
CA PHE A 10 11.10 -22.87 45.22
C PHE A 10 11.06 -22.60 43.69
N LEU A 11 11.90 -23.29 42.92
CA LEU A 11 11.91 -23.20 41.45
C LEU A 11 10.62 -23.78 40.83
N LEU A 12 10.09 -24.88 41.42
CA LEU A 12 8.82 -25.48 40.99
C LEU A 12 7.58 -24.64 41.32
N LEU A 13 7.62 -23.85 42.39
CA LEU A 13 6.53 -22.93 42.75
C LEU A 13 6.57 -21.64 41.89
N ALA A 14 7.73 -21.17 41.50
CA ALA A 14 7.88 -19.96 40.65
C ALA A 14 7.35 -20.18 39.22
N GLY A 15 7.38 -21.42 38.72
CA GLY A 15 6.89 -21.74 37.37
C GLY A 15 5.38 -21.68 37.17
N LYS A 16 4.59 -21.53 38.23
CA LYS A 16 3.11 -21.52 38.13
C LYS A 16 2.48 -20.11 38.10
N MET A 17 3.25 -19.05 38.20
CA MET A 17 2.72 -17.68 38.25
C MET A 17 2.46 -17.03 36.89
N CYS A 18 2.75 -17.68 35.76
CA CYS A 18 2.62 -17.07 34.44
C CYS A 18 1.37 -17.46 33.62
N ALA A 19 0.39 -18.17 34.21
CA ALA A 19 -0.75 -18.70 33.45
C ALA A 19 -2.12 -18.19 33.93
N GLN A 20 -2.20 -16.95 34.41
CA GLN A 20 -3.49 -16.26 34.52
C GLN A 20 -3.68 -15.40 33.29
N GLN A 21 -4.10 -16.00 32.18
CA GLN A 21 -4.86 -15.26 31.18
C GLN A 21 -6.15 -14.80 31.83
N VAL A 22 -6.22 -13.52 32.16
CA VAL A 22 -7.48 -12.89 32.51
C VAL A 22 -8.39 -13.10 31.30
N ALA A 23 -9.37 -13.97 31.43
CA ALA A 23 -10.46 -14.07 30.46
C ALA A 23 -11.25 -12.77 30.57
N GLY A 24 -10.75 -11.74 29.90
CA GLY A 24 -11.40 -10.44 29.81
C GLY A 24 -12.67 -10.62 28.99
N THR A 25 -13.81 -10.26 29.56
CA THR A 25 -15.06 -10.17 28.81
C THR A 25 -14.87 -9.12 27.71
N LEU A 26 -14.90 -9.56 26.46
CA LEU A 26 -14.81 -8.67 25.30
C LEU A 26 -16.16 -8.02 25.06
N THR A 27 -16.23 -6.70 25.19
CA THR A 27 -17.43 -5.97 24.81
C THR A 27 -17.53 -5.81 23.29
N LEU A 28 -18.75 -5.66 22.76
CA LEU A 28 -18.98 -5.41 21.33
C LEU A 28 -18.19 -4.19 20.84
N LYS A 29 -18.12 -3.12 21.63
CA LYS A 29 -17.38 -1.92 21.29
C LYS A 29 -15.87 -2.17 21.17
N GLU A 30 -15.30 -2.94 22.08
CA GLU A 30 -13.87 -3.31 22.01
C GLU A 30 -13.59 -4.26 20.84
N ALA A 31 -14.52 -5.19 20.55
CA ALA A 31 -14.43 -6.07 19.39
C ALA A 31 -14.44 -5.25 18.10
N GLU A 32 -15.35 -4.28 17.97
CA GLU A 32 -15.46 -3.38 16.83
C GLU A 32 -14.18 -2.56 16.64
N GLN A 33 -13.66 -1.96 17.70
CA GLN A 33 -12.43 -1.17 17.62
C GLN A 33 -11.24 -2.00 17.15
N ARG A 34 -11.02 -3.18 17.76
CA ARG A 34 -9.93 -4.09 17.36
C ARG A 34 -10.09 -4.59 15.93
N PHE A 35 -11.33 -4.84 15.52
CA PHE A 35 -11.66 -5.28 14.18
C PHE A 35 -11.33 -4.22 13.13
N LEU A 36 -11.76 -2.96 13.36
CA LEU A 36 -11.48 -1.85 12.45
C LEU A 36 -9.98 -1.55 12.33
N GLU A 37 -9.21 -1.74 13.42
CA GLU A 37 -7.76 -1.50 13.41
C GLU A 37 -6.95 -2.62 12.72
N ARG A 38 -7.44 -3.87 12.75
CA ARG A 38 -6.67 -5.05 12.36
C ARG A 38 -7.22 -5.83 11.18
N ASN A 39 -8.38 -5.45 10.66
CA ASN A 39 -8.97 -6.14 9.53
C ASN A 39 -8.17 -5.88 8.25
N LEU A 40 -7.63 -6.94 7.66
CA LEU A 40 -6.78 -6.86 6.47
C LEU A 40 -7.54 -6.32 5.25
N SER A 41 -8.84 -6.62 5.13
CA SER A 41 -9.66 -6.11 4.03
C SER A 41 -9.83 -4.61 4.12
N LEU A 42 -10.07 -4.04 5.31
CA LEU A 42 -10.14 -2.59 5.50
C LEU A 42 -8.78 -1.90 5.28
N ILE A 43 -7.70 -2.55 5.69
CA ILE A 43 -6.35 -2.05 5.41
C ILE A 43 -6.09 -2.01 3.90
N ALA A 44 -6.47 -3.07 3.17
CA ALA A 44 -6.33 -3.13 1.73
C ALA A 44 -7.15 -2.04 1.03
N GLU A 45 -8.41 -1.83 1.42
CA GLU A 45 -9.25 -0.77 0.85
C GLU A 45 -8.71 0.63 1.15
N ARG A 46 -8.07 0.85 2.30
CA ARG A 46 -7.38 2.11 2.59
C ARG A 46 -6.22 2.36 1.64
N TYR A 47 -5.44 1.32 1.31
CA TYR A 47 -4.40 1.45 0.29
C TYR A 47 -4.96 1.71 -1.11
N ASN A 48 -6.17 1.24 -1.44
CA ASN A 48 -6.84 1.58 -2.70
C ASN A 48 -7.14 3.08 -2.79
N ILE A 49 -7.56 3.72 -1.68
CA ILE A 49 -7.75 5.18 -1.61
C ILE A 49 -6.40 5.89 -1.81
N ASP A 50 -5.33 5.41 -1.15
CA ASP A 50 -3.99 6.01 -1.28
C ASP A 50 -3.46 5.89 -2.72
N MET A 51 -3.69 4.75 -3.39
CA MET A 51 -3.36 4.57 -4.80
C MET A 51 -4.15 5.54 -5.69
N ALA A 52 -5.45 5.67 -5.48
CA ALA A 52 -6.27 6.63 -6.23
C ALA A 52 -5.81 8.09 -6.00
N GLN A 53 -5.42 8.44 -4.77
CA GLN A 53 -4.83 9.74 -4.46
C GLN A 53 -3.49 9.95 -5.21
N ALA A 54 -2.66 8.93 -5.31
CA ALA A 54 -1.42 9.00 -6.08
C ALA A 54 -1.68 9.23 -7.58
N GLN A 55 -2.73 8.62 -8.16
CA GLN A 55 -3.14 8.86 -9.54
C GLN A 55 -3.59 10.32 -9.76
N VAL A 56 -4.30 10.92 -8.79
CA VAL A 56 -4.63 12.35 -8.84
C VAL A 56 -3.37 13.22 -8.86
N LEU A 57 -2.35 12.87 -8.09
CA LEU A 57 -1.08 13.60 -8.09
C LEU A 57 -0.35 13.42 -9.41
N GLN A 58 -0.29 12.19 -9.92
CA GLN A 58 0.34 11.90 -11.22
C GLN A 58 -0.33 12.65 -12.36
N ALA A 59 -1.66 12.70 -12.40
CA ALA A 59 -2.41 13.44 -13.43
C ALA A 59 -2.14 14.95 -13.42
N LYS A 60 -1.64 15.50 -12.30
CA LYS A 60 -1.25 16.91 -12.19
C LYS A 60 0.15 17.20 -12.75
N LEU A 61 0.98 16.19 -12.87
CA LEU A 61 2.34 16.36 -13.35
C LEU A 61 2.38 16.57 -14.86
N PHE A 62 3.42 17.23 -15.33
CA PHE A 62 3.77 17.23 -16.76
C PHE A 62 4.58 15.98 -17.07
N GLU A 63 4.41 15.47 -18.27
CA GLU A 63 5.30 14.41 -18.76
C GLU A 63 6.73 14.93 -18.85
N ASN A 64 7.67 14.10 -18.45
CA ASN A 64 9.08 14.48 -18.52
C ASN A 64 9.54 14.51 -19.99
N PRO A 65 10.42 15.45 -20.36
CA PRO A 65 11.06 15.40 -21.67
C PRO A 65 11.92 14.14 -21.80
N VAL A 66 11.86 13.52 -22.94
CA VAL A 66 12.73 12.40 -23.31
C VAL A 66 13.88 12.93 -24.14
N ILE A 67 15.10 12.64 -23.73
CA ILE A 67 16.30 12.98 -24.48
C ILE A 67 16.88 11.69 -25.03
N SER A 68 16.91 11.54 -26.34
CA SER A 68 17.49 10.40 -27.05
C SER A 68 18.81 10.82 -27.69
N LEU A 69 19.82 9.97 -27.56
CA LEU A 69 21.11 10.12 -28.20
C LEU A 69 21.36 8.90 -29.08
N GLU A 70 21.42 9.08 -30.36
CA GLU A 70 21.77 8.05 -31.31
C GLU A 70 23.11 8.34 -31.94
N GLN A 71 23.99 7.35 -31.97
CA GLN A 71 25.30 7.47 -32.59
C GLN A 71 25.67 6.16 -33.28
N ASN A 72 26.20 6.28 -34.49
CA ASN A 72 26.75 5.14 -35.20
C ASN A 72 28.05 4.65 -34.53
N VAL A 73 28.04 3.39 -34.05
CA VAL A 73 29.21 2.79 -33.41
C VAL A 73 30.34 2.56 -34.45
N TYR A 74 29.98 2.21 -35.65
CA TYR A 74 30.94 1.95 -36.73
C TYR A 74 30.47 2.56 -38.04
N ASN A 75 31.24 3.50 -38.59
CA ASN A 75 30.99 4.09 -39.87
C ASN A 75 31.64 3.24 -41.01
N ARG A 76 30.76 2.62 -41.80
CA ARG A 76 31.23 1.74 -42.94
C ARG A 76 31.88 2.52 -44.07
N LEU A 77 31.68 3.80 -44.19
CA LEU A 77 32.21 4.64 -45.28
C LEU A 77 33.70 4.90 -45.10
N ASN A 78 34.13 5.13 -43.84
CA ASN A 78 35.53 5.48 -43.56
C ASN A 78 36.24 4.55 -42.60
N GLY A 79 35.55 3.47 -42.13
CA GLY A 79 36.10 2.44 -41.25
C GLY A 79 36.40 2.89 -39.82
N LYS A 80 35.84 4.04 -39.38
CA LYS A 80 36.06 4.60 -38.02
C LYS A 80 34.95 4.22 -37.05
N TYR A 81 35.36 3.97 -35.80
CA TYR A 81 34.44 3.83 -34.69
C TYR A 81 34.12 5.18 -34.07
N PHE A 82 32.87 5.40 -33.66
CA PHE A 82 32.39 6.63 -33.00
C PHE A 82 32.77 7.89 -33.75
N ASP A 83 32.53 7.91 -35.07
CA ASP A 83 32.90 9.04 -35.92
C ASP A 83 31.98 10.24 -35.72
N PHE A 84 32.54 11.35 -35.21
CA PHE A 84 31.87 12.63 -35.05
C PHE A 84 32.25 13.61 -36.20
N GLY A 85 32.95 13.13 -37.23
CA GLY A 85 33.35 13.93 -38.35
C GLY A 85 32.26 14.22 -39.37
N LYS A 86 32.63 14.76 -40.53
CA LYS A 86 31.68 15.10 -41.61
C LYS A 86 30.92 13.91 -42.20
N GLU A 87 31.44 12.70 -42.03
CA GLU A 87 30.86 11.42 -42.49
C GLU A 87 30.26 10.62 -41.33
N GLY A 88 30.37 11.11 -40.09
CA GLY A 88 29.78 10.53 -38.90
C GLY A 88 28.33 10.95 -38.72
N GLU A 89 27.58 10.11 -38.01
CA GLU A 89 26.19 10.38 -37.66
C GLU A 89 26.04 10.35 -36.13
N ALA A 90 25.62 11.51 -35.58
CA ALA A 90 25.23 11.61 -34.18
C ALA A 90 23.94 12.45 -34.13
N VAL A 91 22.90 11.91 -33.58
CA VAL A 91 21.59 12.56 -33.46
C VAL A 91 21.26 12.76 -31.97
N VAL A 92 20.90 13.99 -31.62
CA VAL A 92 20.34 14.32 -30.31
C VAL A 92 18.90 14.76 -30.53
N GLU A 93 17.97 14.01 -29.98
CA GLU A 93 16.55 14.30 -30.07
C GLU A 93 16.01 14.65 -28.69
N ILE A 94 15.16 15.66 -28.63
CA ILE A 94 14.43 16.05 -27.41
C ILE A 94 12.94 16.02 -27.75
N GLU A 95 12.22 15.10 -27.12
CA GLU A 95 10.78 14.98 -27.26
C GLU A 95 10.07 15.44 -25.98
N GLN A 96 9.06 16.30 -26.12
CA GLN A 96 8.23 16.78 -25.02
C GLN A 96 6.76 16.71 -25.42
N VAL A 97 5.98 15.88 -24.73
CA VAL A 97 4.52 15.82 -24.92
C VAL A 97 3.85 17.01 -24.21
N ILE A 98 3.06 17.77 -24.96
CA ILE A 98 2.29 18.90 -24.44
C ILE A 98 0.81 18.64 -24.69
N HIS A 99 0.04 18.44 -23.62
CA HIS A 99 -1.41 18.27 -23.71
C HIS A 99 -2.12 19.62 -23.86
N LEU A 100 -2.80 19.80 -25.00
CA LEU A 100 -3.53 21.03 -25.33
C LEU A 100 -5.02 20.93 -24.90
N ALA A 101 -5.74 22.05 -25.03
CA ALA A 101 -7.19 22.16 -24.83
C ALA A 101 -7.72 21.69 -23.46
N GLY A 102 -6.92 21.85 -22.41
CA GLY A 102 -7.32 21.50 -21.04
C GLY A 102 -7.47 19.99 -20.78
N GLN A 103 -6.90 19.14 -21.63
CA GLN A 103 -6.96 17.68 -21.48
C GLN A 103 -6.44 17.24 -20.12
N ARG A 104 -5.34 17.81 -19.62
CA ARG A 104 -4.80 17.54 -18.29
C ARG A 104 -5.80 17.86 -17.18
N ASN A 105 -6.51 18.99 -17.25
CA ASN A 105 -7.51 19.36 -16.27
C ASN A 105 -8.69 18.37 -16.25
N LYS A 106 -9.08 17.85 -17.40
CA LYS A 106 -10.11 16.81 -17.53
C LYS A 106 -9.64 15.50 -16.90
N GLN A 107 -8.37 15.11 -17.14
CA GLN A 107 -7.76 13.94 -16.53
C GLN A 107 -7.68 14.06 -15.00
N VAL A 108 -7.23 15.19 -14.48
CA VAL A 108 -7.21 15.46 -13.02
C VAL A 108 -8.62 15.35 -12.42
N ARG A 109 -9.64 15.85 -13.14
CA ARG A 109 -11.03 15.75 -12.67
C ARG A 109 -11.53 14.30 -12.64
N LEU A 110 -11.19 13.53 -13.66
CA LEU A 110 -11.51 12.11 -13.73
C LEU A 110 -10.87 11.34 -12.57
N GLU A 111 -9.58 11.54 -12.31
CA GLU A 111 -8.89 10.85 -11.22
C GLU A 111 -9.41 11.27 -9.82
N LYS A 112 -9.89 12.50 -9.66
CA LYS A 112 -10.57 12.91 -8.43
C LYS A 112 -11.88 12.16 -8.20
N ILE A 113 -12.65 11.91 -9.28
CA ILE A 113 -13.89 11.11 -9.19
C ILE A 113 -13.54 9.65 -8.88
N ASN A 114 -12.49 9.10 -9.51
CA ASN A 114 -12.02 7.74 -9.19
C ASN A 114 -11.61 7.60 -7.71
N LYS A 115 -10.95 8.61 -7.13
CA LYS A 115 -10.66 8.63 -5.70
C LYS A 115 -11.93 8.64 -4.86
N GLU A 116 -12.92 9.46 -5.20
CA GLU A 116 -14.21 9.50 -4.50
C GLU A 116 -14.94 8.16 -4.56
N ILE A 117 -14.88 7.46 -5.70
CA ILE A 117 -15.41 6.09 -5.84
C ILE A 117 -14.69 5.13 -4.87
N ALA A 118 -13.37 5.19 -4.77
CA ALA A 118 -12.61 4.36 -3.85
C ALA A 118 -12.97 4.65 -2.37
N GLU A 119 -13.24 5.91 -2.01
CA GLU A 119 -13.71 6.29 -0.68
C GLU A 119 -15.09 5.68 -0.38
N TYR A 120 -16.04 5.72 -1.32
CA TYR A 120 -17.35 5.08 -1.14
C TYR A 120 -17.25 3.54 -1.06
N GLN A 121 -16.37 2.92 -1.84
CA GLN A 121 -16.12 1.48 -1.77
C GLN A 121 -15.58 1.08 -0.39
N PHE A 122 -14.65 1.85 0.17
CA PHE A 122 -14.17 1.63 1.53
C PHE A 122 -15.30 1.71 2.57
N GLU A 123 -16.20 2.71 2.46
CA GLU A 123 -17.33 2.84 3.36
C GLU A 123 -18.32 1.68 3.24
N GLU A 124 -18.55 1.18 2.05
CA GLU A 124 -19.42 0.02 1.79
C GLU A 124 -18.84 -1.25 2.42
N VAL A 125 -17.55 -1.52 2.18
CA VAL A 125 -16.84 -2.67 2.78
C VAL A 125 -16.84 -2.57 4.30
N MET A 126 -16.56 -1.38 4.85
CA MET A 126 -16.58 -1.14 6.29
C MET A 126 -17.97 -1.41 6.90
N ARG A 127 -19.05 -1.01 6.21
CA ARG A 127 -20.43 -1.24 6.65
C ARG A 127 -20.77 -2.72 6.66
N THR A 128 -20.43 -3.44 5.58
CA THR A 128 -20.67 -4.88 5.44
C THR A 128 -19.92 -5.66 6.53
N LEU A 129 -18.65 -5.38 6.70
CA LEU A 129 -17.82 -6.05 7.68
C LEU A 129 -18.25 -5.76 9.13
N ARG A 130 -18.75 -4.56 9.41
CA ARG A 130 -19.33 -4.23 10.71
C ARG A 130 -20.61 -5.02 10.99
N GLN A 131 -21.44 -5.20 9.97
CA GLN A 131 -22.63 -6.03 10.09
C GLN A 131 -22.27 -7.49 10.38
N GLU A 132 -21.33 -8.07 9.63
CA GLU A 132 -20.84 -9.43 9.86
C GLU A 132 -20.25 -9.61 11.27
N LEU A 133 -19.50 -8.63 11.75
CA LEU A 133 -18.97 -8.66 13.12
C LEU A 133 -20.09 -8.70 14.16
N ASN A 134 -21.12 -7.85 13.99
CA ASN A 134 -22.25 -7.81 14.91
C ASN A 134 -23.02 -9.14 14.93
N GLU A 135 -23.26 -9.71 13.75
CA GLU A 135 -23.92 -11.02 13.64
C GLU A 135 -23.11 -12.11 14.35
N LYS A 136 -21.80 -12.16 14.12
CA LYS A 136 -20.91 -13.14 14.76
C LYS A 136 -20.78 -12.91 16.26
N PHE A 137 -20.74 -11.68 16.72
CA PHE A 137 -20.70 -11.36 18.14
C PHE A 137 -21.96 -11.85 18.88
N VAL A 138 -23.14 -11.59 18.29
CA VAL A 138 -24.43 -12.05 18.82
C VAL A 138 -24.51 -13.58 18.82
N GLU A 139 -24.08 -14.23 17.71
CA GLU A 139 -24.05 -15.70 17.62
C GLU A 139 -23.21 -16.32 18.75
N VAL A 140 -21.99 -15.81 18.97
CA VAL A 140 -21.12 -16.30 20.05
C VAL A 140 -21.73 -16.05 21.43
N TYR A 141 -22.36 -14.89 21.64
CA TYR A 141 -22.99 -14.54 22.92
C TYR A 141 -24.15 -15.48 23.27
N PHE A 142 -24.93 -15.95 22.29
CA PHE A 142 -26.05 -16.90 22.54
C PHE A 142 -25.63 -18.37 22.57
N LEU A 143 -24.42 -18.71 22.09
CA LEU A 143 -23.89 -20.06 22.09
C LEU A 143 -23.00 -20.34 23.33
N SER A 144 -22.64 -19.33 24.10
CA SER A 144 -21.82 -19.44 25.32
C SER A 144 -22.68 -19.53 26.56
#